data_c2f02186a8dab5b024b912211944f7f8
#
_entry.id   c2f02186a8dab5b024b912211944f7f8
#
_cell.length_a   1.000
_cell.length_b   1.000
_cell.length_c   1.000
_cell.angle_alpha   90.00
_cell.angle_beta   90.00
_cell.angle_gamma   90.00
#
_symmetry.space_group_name_H-M   'P 1'
#
loop_
_entity.id
_entity.type
_entity.pdbx_description
1 polymer ?
#
loop_
_entity_poly.entity_id
_entity_poly.type
_entity_poly.pdbx_seq_one_letter_code
_entity_poly.pdbx_strand_id
1 'polypeptide(L)'
;MSRNRTAEPKGAEFQNQLYMRVRIKTQTQCADPGRGFARTFNLNKFRSRKSEAASLAPRCSQPDLDTPTPRRSEARPRLMRLFLCSPSGDFAKMPGGSWLSRSLAVTTILLSFAAHSHTQSIRLSDSQAVRIGTKIWQNESGGTVAGLTAWNYGEDFASLGIGHFIWYPAGQRGPFEESFPPLLRYLERNEVKIPIWLLNSESCPWPNRSRFLADRRSPRMEELRSLLAHTVSLQAKFAAARLEAALPKMLDDAPEKERDKIRKNFYRVAAEPLGPYALVDYVNFKGEGTLKSERYQGEGWGLLQVLESMGDGSALPEFRRAAEAVLIRRVKNSPPERGESRWLPGWKNRISTYTE
;
A
#
# COMPACT_ATOMS: atom_id res chain seq x y z
N MET A 1 -35.84 -2.12 26.61
CA MET A 1 -35.09 -2.68 25.49
C MET A 1 -34.39 -1.54 24.75
N SER A 2 -33.16 -1.21 25.15
CA SER A 2 -32.36 -0.10 24.64
C SER A 2 -31.46 -0.63 23.52
N ARG A 3 -31.62 -0.11 22.29
CA ARG A 3 -30.76 -0.45 21.15
C ARG A 3 -29.49 0.42 21.21
N ASN A 4 -28.38 -0.18 21.59
CA ASN A 4 -27.04 0.39 21.41
C ASN A 4 -26.77 0.49 19.90
N ARG A 5 -26.76 1.70 19.36
CA ARG A 5 -26.17 2.02 18.05
C ARG A 5 -24.67 2.25 18.29
N THR A 6 -23.85 1.29 17.87
CA THR A 6 -22.41 1.47 17.73
C THR A 6 -22.18 2.48 16.61
N ALA A 7 -21.54 3.60 16.93
CA ALA A 7 -21.15 4.62 15.96
C ALA A 7 -20.04 4.06 15.05
N GLU A 8 -20.30 3.96 13.73
CA GLU A 8 -19.30 3.63 12.72
C GLU A 8 -18.26 4.75 12.61
N PRO A 9 -16.99 4.42 12.34
CA PRO A 9 -15.93 5.42 12.18
C PRO A 9 -16.12 6.20 10.86
N LYS A 10 -16.65 7.41 10.94
CA LYS A 10 -16.90 8.31 9.80
C LYS A 10 -15.65 8.76 9.01
N GLY A 11 -14.44 8.45 9.50
CA GLY A 11 -13.18 8.94 8.91
C GLY A 11 -12.77 8.30 7.59
N ALA A 12 -12.84 6.98 7.46
CA ALA A 12 -12.38 6.25 6.27
C ALA A 12 -13.24 6.52 5.03
N GLU A 13 -14.51 6.80 5.24
CA GLU A 13 -15.48 7.05 4.20
C GLU A 13 -15.34 8.45 3.57
N PHE A 14 -14.98 9.43 4.40
CA PHE A 14 -14.72 10.81 3.97
C PHE A 14 -13.45 10.93 3.13
N GLN A 15 -12.40 10.16 3.44
CA GLN A 15 -11.13 10.16 2.73
C GLN A 15 -11.25 9.64 1.29
N ASN A 16 -11.99 8.57 1.06
CA ASN A 16 -12.25 8.07 -0.30
C ASN A 16 -13.02 9.07 -1.18
N GLN A 17 -13.91 9.88 -0.60
CA GLN A 17 -14.62 10.93 -1.34
C GLN A 17 -13.70 12.11 -1.70
N LEU A 18 -12.79 12.49 -0.81
CA LEU A 18 -11.91 13.64 -1.00
C LEU A 18 -10.82 13.33 -2.02
N TYR A 19 -10.25 12.13 -1.98
CA TYR A 19 -9.26 11.62 -2.92
C TYR A 19 -9.77 11.68 -4.37
N MET A 20 -11.04 11.34 -4.59
CA MET A 20 -11.69 11.43 -5.90
C MET A 20 -12.00 12.87 -6.34
N ARG A 21 -12.38 13.78 -5.43
CA ARG A 21 -12.69 15.17 -5.78
C ARG A 21 -11.48 15.97 -6.24
N VAL A 22 -10.31 15.75 -5.64
CA VAL A 22 -9.06 16.42 -6.03
C VAL A 22 -8.60 15.92 -7.41
N ARG A 23 -8.76 14.63 -7.69
CA ARG A 23 -8.32 14.02 -8.95
C ARG A 23 -9.13 14.45 -10.16
N ILE A 24 -10.45 14.65 -10.01
CA ILE A 24 -11.32 15.15 -11.12
C ILE A 24 -10.98 16.59 -11.48
N LYS A 25 -10.60 17.44 -10.52
CA LYS A 25 -10.18 18.82 -10.80
C LYS A 25 -8.85 18.91 -11.57
N THR A 26 -7.90 18.00 -11.33
CA THR A 26 -6.63 18.00 -12.06
C THR A 26 -6.74 17.43 -13.47
N GLN A 27 -7.63 16.46 -13.70
CA GLN A 27 -7.87 15.93 -15.05
C GLN A 27 -8.66 16.90 -15.95
N THR A 28 -9.53 17.74 -15.38
CA THR A 28 -10.31 18.73 -16.16
C THR A 28 -9.50 19.98 -16.52
N GLN A 29 -8.36 20.23 -15.87
CA GLN A 29 -7.51 21.39 -16.19
C GLN A 29 -6.46 21.12 -17.29
N CYS A 30 -6.28 19.87 -17.73
CA CYS A 30 -5.31 19.52 -18.78
C CYS A 30 -5.92 19.36 -20.18
N ALA A 31 -7.20 19.62 -20.38
CA ALA A 31 -7.87 19.52 -21.69
C ALA A 31 -8.61 20.80 -22.03
N ASP A 32 -7.89 21.89 -22.36
CA ASP A 32 -8.28 22.89 -23.35
C ASP A 32 -7.14 23.89 -23.64
N PRO A 33 -6.45 23.81 -24.77
CA PRO A 33 -5.63 24.89 -25.30
C PRO A 33 -6.38 25.59 -26.43
N GLY A 34 -7.21 26.57 -26.11
CA GLY A 34 -7.73 27.44 -27.15
C GLY A 34 -9.10 28.05 -26.90
N ARG A 35 -9.13 29.15 -26.17
CA ARG A 35 -9.95 30.36 -26.47
C ARG A 35 -9.67 31.40 -25.39
N GLY A 36 -9.01 32.48 -25.84
CA GLY A 36 -8.84 33.68 -25.03
C GLY A 36 -10.16 34.38 -24.79
N PHE A 37 -10.41 34.75 -23.55
CA PHE A 37 -11.31 35.86 -23.19
C PHE A 37 -10.77 36.51 -21.94
N ALA A 38 -10.22 37.69 -22.11
CA ALA A 38 -9.87 38.61 -21.04
C ALA A 38 -11.12 39.08 -20.33
N ARG A 39 -11.26 38.83 -19.05
CA ARG A 39 -12.11 39.59 -18.15
C ARG A 39 -11.32 39.98 -16.92
N THR A 40 -10.93 41.24 -16.90
CA THR A 40 -10.48 42.03 -15.77
C THR A 40 -11.47 41.92 -14.62
N PHE A 41 -11.07 41.33 -13.50
CA PHE A 41 -11.80 41.43 -12.23
C PHE A 41 -11.08 42.40 -11.30
N ASN A 42 -11.83 43.46 -10.99
CA ASN A 42 -11.46 44.62 -10.18
C ASN A 42 -11.35 44.22 -8.71
N LEU A 43 -10.13 44.35 -8.14
CA LEU A 43 -9.82 44.16 -6.72
C LEU A 43 -10.02 45.51 -6.00
N ASN A 44 -11.23 45.79 -5.57
CA ASN A 44 -11.45 46.84 -4.55
C ASN A 44 -12.86 46.69 -3.98
N LYS A 45 -13.00 45.95 -2.89
CA LYS A 45 -13.99 46.14 -1.81
C LYS A 45 -13.92 44.99 -0.80
N PHE A 46 -13.18 45.19 0.23
CA PHE A 46 -13.53 44.80 1.61
C PHE A 46 -12.41 45.28 2.55
N ARG A 47 -12.58 46.54 2.93
CA ARG A 47 -11.84 47.14 4.06
C ARG A 47 -12.88 47.44 5.13
N SER A 48 -12.52 47.17 6.39
CA SER A 48 -13.18 47.61 7.63
C SER A 48 -14.16 46.61 8.27
N ARG A 49 -13.63 45.99 9.33
CA ARG A 49 -14.17 46.17 10.71
C ARG A 49 -13.17 45.56 11.71
N LYS A 50 -12.49 46.46 12.41
CA LYS A 50 -11.86 46.22 13.73
C LYS A 50 -12.92 46.47 14.80
N SER A 51 -12.98 45.61 15.84
CA SER A 51 -13.10 46.00 17.25
C SER A 51 -13.17 44.72 18.10
N GLU A 52 -12.22 44.60 18.98
CA GLU A 52 -12.38 44.54 20.44
C GLU A 52 -13.07 43.30 21.01
N ALA A 53 -12.28 42.47 21.69
CA ALA A 53 -12.60 42.00 23.04
C ALA A 53 -11.34 41.46 23.74
N ALA A 54 -11.10 42.00 24.89
CA ALA A 54 -9.95 41.78 25.76
C ALA A 54 -10.06 40.48 26.57
N SER A 55 -8.87 39.96 26.94
CA SER A 55 -8.52 39.48 28.28
C SER A 55 -9.49 38.52 29.02
N LEU A 56 -9.01 37.28 29.20
CA LEU A 56 -9.09 36.56 30.49
C LEU A 56 -8.24 35.26 30.38
N ALA A 57 -7.09 35.29 31.02
CA ALA A 57 -6.29 34.11 31.29
C ALA A 57 -6.66 33.56 32.68
N PRO A 58 -6.82 32.27 32.87
CA PRO A 58 -6.68 31.65 34.18
C PRO A 58 -5.28 31.08 34.37
N ARG A 59 -4.66 31.46 35.48
CA ARG A 59 -3.46 30.85 36.06
C ARG A 59 -3.74 29.39 36.39
N CYS A 60 -2.85 28.50 36.01
CA CYS A 60 -2.83 27.14 36.53
C CYS A 60 -1.60 26.96 37.42
N SER A 61 -1.89 26.59 38.64
CA SER A 61 -0.97 26.27 39.73
C SER A 61 -0.28 24.94 39.45
N GLN A 62 1.00 24.87 39.80
CA GLN A 62 1.75 23.62 39.90
C GLN A 62 1.34 22.83 41.14
N PRO A 63 1.40 21.52 41.13
CA PRO A 63 1.68 20.72 42.30
C PRO A 63 2.99 20.01 42.24
N ASP A 64 3.52 19.81 43.44
CA ASP A 64 4.81 19.39 43.88
C ASP A 64 5.26 17.98 43.48
N LEU A 65 6.58 17.83 43.42
CA LEU A 65 7.41 16.64 43.45
C LEU A 65 7.11 15.79 44.71
N ASP A 66 6.89 14.49 44.49
CA ASP A 66 7.41 13.45 45.37
C ASP A 66 7.49 12.09 44.66
N THR A 67 8.68 11.54 44.64
CA THR A 67 9.09 10.22 44.16
C THR A 67 8.63 9.12 45.13
N PRO A 68 8.54 7.80 44.71
CA PRO A 68 9.75 6.99 44.66
C PRO A 68 9.82 5.95 43.50
N THR A 69 11.05 5.72 43.07
CA THR A 69 11.49 4.67 42.15
C THR A 69 11.30 3.25 42.71
N PRO A 70 10.88 2.28 41.93
CA PRO A 70 11.10 0.87 42.22
C PRO A 70 12.30 0.29 41.44
N ARG A 71 13.04 -0.52 42.17
CA ARG A 71 14.27 -1.22 41.85
C ARG A 71 14.16 -2.10 40.59
N ARG A 72 15.22 -2.03 39.82
CA ARG A 72 15.62 -2.93 38.75
C ARG A 72 15.87 -4.35 39.32
N SER A 73 15.15 -5.35 38.82
CA SER A 73 15.51 -6.76 39.00
C SER A 73 16.13 -7.27 37.71
N GLU A 74 17.43 -7.60 37.83
CA GLU A 74 18.21 -8.27 36.79
C GLU A 74 17.74 -9.71 36.63
N ALA A 75 17.26 -10.09 35.45
CA ALA A 75 17.06 -11.48 35.07
C ALA A 75 18.12 -11.85 34.01
N ARG A 76 19.07 -12.68 34.44
CA ARG A 76 20.08 -13.30 33.57
C ARG A 76 19.45 -14.35 32.65
N PRO A 77 19.86 -14.47 31.38
CA PRO A 77 19.41 -15.55 30.52
C PRO A 77 20.07 -16.87 30.86
N ARG A 78 19.30 -17.92 31.08
CA ARG A 78 19.73 -19.31 31.23
C ARG A 78 20.17 -19.88 29.89
N LEU A 79 21.41 -20.26 29.77
CA LEU A 79 21.97 -21.08 28.70
C LEU A 79 21.32 -22.48 28.75
N MET A 80 20.64 -22.85 27.69
CA MET A 80 20.10 -24.18 27.47
C MET A 80 21.19 -25.07 26.88
N ARG A 81 21.73 -25.99 27.71
CA ARG A 81 22.67 -27.04 27.29
C ARG A 81 21.95 -28.06 26.43
N LEU A 82 22.37 -28.22 25.19
CA LEU A 82 22.04 -29.37 24.34
C LEU A 82 22.74 -30.63 24.91
N PHE A 83 21.96 -31.61 25.34
CA PHE A 83 22.45 -32.96 25.63
C PHE A 83 22.57 -33.72 24.30
N LEU A 84 23.80 -34.05 23.93
CA LEU A 84 24.12 -35.05 22.93
C LEU A 84 24.01 -36.44 23.60
N CYS A 85 22.99 -37.22 23.25
CA CYS A 85 22.93 -38.63 23.56
C CYS A 85 23.67 -39.44 22.49
N SER A 86 24.76 -40.06 22.85
CA SER A 86 25.40 -41.14 22.09
C SER A 86 24.69 -42.47 22.39
N PRO A 87 24.30 -43.26 21.41
CA PRO A 87 23.94 -44.64 21.64
C PRO A 87 25.18 -45.53 21.47
N SER A 88 25.67 -46.09 22.58
CA SER A 88 26.50 -47.30 22.60
C SER A 88 25.55 -48.51 22.51
N GLY A 89 25.66 -49.29 21.47
CA GLY A 89 24.92 -50.53 21.29
C GLY A 89 25.70 -51.52 20.45
N ASP A 90 26.02 -52.64 21.05
CA ASP A 90 26.84 -53.74 20.64
C ASP A 90 26.50 -54.34 19.26
N PHE A 91 27.51 -54.52 18.43
CA PHE A 91 27.45 -55.29 17.18
C PHE A 91 27.60 -56.80 17.49
N ALA A 92 26.48 -57.53 17.42
CA ALA A 92 26.47 -59.00 17.35
C ALA A 92 26.75 -59.45 15.89
N LYS A 93 27.76 -60.31 15.71
CA LYS A 93 28.14 -60.94 14.45
C LYS A 93 27.02 -61.83 13.89
N MET A 94 26.67 -61.65 12.62
CA MET A 94 25.94 -62.61 11.82
C MET A 94 26.71 -62.96 10.54
N PRO A 95 26.68 -64.23 10.06
CA PRO A 95 27.58 -64.72 9.03
C PRO A 95 27.04 -64.50 7.59
N GLY A 96 28.01 -64.48 6.68
CA GLY A 96 28.03 -64.23 5.28
C GLY A 96 26.82 -64.65 4.39
N GLY A 97 26.40 -63.74 3.59
CA GLY A 97 25.52 -63.96 2.43
C GLY A 97 25.71 -62.82 1.44
N SER A 98 25.97 -63.14 0.19
CA SER A 98 26.30 -62.26 -0.93
C SER A 98 25.19 -61.20 -1.17
N TRP A 99 25.50 -59.94 -0.91
CA TRP A 99 24.56 -58.80 -1.05
C TRP A 99 24.99 -57.78 -2.11
N LEU A 100 25.56 -58.24 -3.24
CA LEU A 100 26.08 -57.35 -4.28
C LEU A 100 25.11 -57.04 -5.43
N SER A 101 23.85 -57.49 -5.40
CA SER A 101 22.96 -57.29 -6.54
C SER A 101 21.60 -56.61 -6.29
N ARG A 102 21.36 -56.06 -5.10
CA ARG A 102 20.07 -55.38 -4.78
C ARG A 102 20.16 -53.89 -4.39
N SER A 103 21.34 -53.31 -4.36
CA SER A 103 21.51 -51.91 -3.91
C SER A 103 21.49 -50.89 -5.04
N LEU A 104 21.39 -51.27 -6.30
CA LEU A 104 21.37 -50.30 -7.42
C LEU A 104 19.98 -49.85 -7.89
N ALA A 105 18.90 -50.52 -7.43
CA ALA A 105 17.53 -50.18 -7.86
C ALA A 105 16.78 -49.19 -6.97
N VAL A 106 17.26 -48.97 -5.73
CA VAL A 106 16.57 -48.07 -4.77
C VAL A 106 17.11 -46.63 -4.83
N THR A 107 18.34 -46.43 -5.30
CA THR A 107 18.97 -45.12 -5.36
C THR A 107 18.50 -44.25 -6.53
N THR A 108 17.89 -44.88 -7.57
CA THR A 108 17.45 -44.17 -8.78
C THR A 108 16.03 -43.56 -8.65
N ILE A 109 15.25 -43.97 -7.69
CA ILE A 109 13.86 -43.50 -7.52
C ILE A 109 13.77 -42.26 -6.59
N LEU A 110 14.79 -42.00 -5.76
CA LEU A 110 14.80 -40.85 -4.84
C LEU A 110 15.30 -39.54 -5.45
N LEU A 111 15.81 -39.55 -6.69
CA LEU A 111 16.33 -38.36 -7.37
C LEU A 111 15.31 -37.65 -8.27
N SER A 112 14.07 -38.15 -8.40
CA SER A 112 13.08 -37.61 -9.36
C SER A 112 11.99 -36.74 -8.72
N PHE A 113 12.03 -36.47 -7.45
CA PHE A 113 11.07 -35.61 -6.77
C PHE A 113 11.69 -34.35 -6.11
N ALA A 114 12.78 -33.83 -6.66
CA ALA A 114 13.04 -32.41 -6.51
C ALA A 114 12.07 -31.67 -7.47
N ALA A 115 10.77 -31.70 -7.15
CA ALA A 115 9.82 -30.75 -7.69
C ALA A 115 10.40 -29.38 -7.38
N HIS A 116 10.98 -28.73 -8.40
CA HIS A 116 11.31 -27.31 -8.32
C HIS A 116 9.99 -26.60 -8.09
N SER A 117 9.65 -26.39 -6.83
CA SER A 117 8.65 -25.40 -6.45
C SER A 117 9.20 -24.07 -6.94
N HIS A 118 9.00 -23.77 -8.23
CA HIS A 118 9.15 -22.41 -8.72
C HIS A 118 8.18 -21.59 -7.91
N THR A 119 8.67 -21.01 -6.85
CA THR A 119 7.93 -20.00 -6.10
C THR A 119 7.62 -18.90 -7.10
N GLN A 120 6.38 -18.91 -7.60
CA GLN A 120 5.93 -17.84 -8.49
C GLN A 120 6.15 -16.53 -7.76
N SER A 121 6.84 -15.59 -8.39
CA SER A 121 7.10 -14.26 -7.82
C SER A 121 7.05 -13.19 -8.91
N ILE A 122 6.61 -11.98 -8.53
CA ILE A 122 6.60 -10.83 -9.43
C ILE A 122 8.02 -10.29 -9.56
N ARG A 123 8.68 -10.65 -10.67
CA ARG A 123 10.03 -10.15 -10.99
C ARG A 123 9.94 -9.10 -12.08
N LEU A 124 10.37 -7.88 -11.77
CA LEU A 124 10.44 -6.78 -12.72
C LEU A 124 11.88 -6.58 -13.19
N SER A 125 12.11 -6.58 -14.49
CA SER A 125 13.36 -6.05 -15.04
C SER A 125 13.43 -4.52 -14.77
N ASP A 126 14.61 -3.93 -14.85
CA ASP A 126 14.76 -2.48 -14.62
C ASP A 126 13.93 -1.66 -15.61
N SER A 127 13.89 -2.06 -16.87
CA SER A 127 13.09 -1.40 -17.91
C SER A 127 11.59 -1.50 -17.66
N GLN A 128 11.10 -2.66 -17.19
CA GLN A 128 9.71 -2.81 -16.76
C GLN A 128 9.40 -1.96 -15.54
N ALA A 129 10.28 -1.96 -14.53
CA ALA A 129 10.09 -1.18 -13.32
C ALA A 129 10.03 0.33 -13.60
N VAL A 130 10.90 0.86 -14.49
CA VAL A 130 10.84 2.25 -14.93
C VAL A 130 9.50 2.55 -15.61
N ARG A 131 9.08 1.73 -16.58
CA ARG A 131 7.83 1.93 -17.33
C ARG A 131 6.61 1.88 -16.41
N ILE A 132 6.52 0.88 -15.54
CA ILE A 132 5.43 0.71 -14.58
C ILE A 132 5.42 1.87 -13.59
N GLY A 133 6.57 2.22 -13.02
CA GLY A 133 6.72 3.32 -12.08
C GLY A 133 6.29 4.66 -12.68
N THR A 134 6.65 4.93 -13.94
CA THR A 134 6.22 6.13 -14.66
C THR A 134 4.69 6.16 -14.85
N LYS A 135 4.07 5.05 -15.23
CA LYS A 135 2.60 4.97 -15.35
C LYS A 135 1.91 5.22 -14.00
N ILE A 136 2.39 4.60 -12.91
CA ILE A 136 1.87 4.84 -11.56
C ILE A 136 2.03 6.32 -11.18
N TRP A 137 3.21 6.90 -11.40
CA TRP A 137 3.49 8.31 -11.12
C TRP A 137 2.54 9.25 -11.87
N GLN A 138 2.32 8.99 -13.17
CA GLN A 138 1.35 9.75 -13.97
C GLN A 138 -0.07 9.65 -13.39
N ASN A 139 -0.51 8.46 -13.01
CA ASN A 139 -1.85 8.26 -12.47
C ASN A 139 -2.04 8.90 -11.09
N GLU A 140 -1.04 8.82 -10.21
CA GLU A 140 -1.17 9.27 -8.83
C GLU A 140 -0.89 10.77 -8.64
N SER A 141 -0.01 11.35 -9.45
CA SER A 141 0.44 12.74 -9.23
C SER A 141 0.68 13.53 -10.53
N GLY A 142 0.10 13.08 -11.64
CA GLY A 142 0.23 13.74 -12.94
C GLY A 142 1.65 13.76 -13.49
N GLY A 143 2.54 12.88 -13.03
CA GLY A 143 3.93 12.79 -13.45
C GLY A 143 4.80 13.97 -12.99
N THR A 144 4.34 14.81 -12.06
CA THR A 144 5.07 15.98 -11.60
C THR A 144 5.95 15.67 -10.38
N VAL A 145 7.14 16.27 -10.31
CA VAL A 145 8.04 16.13 -9.16
C VAL A 145 7.39 16.66 -7.87
N ALA A 146 6.66 17.76 -7.97
CA ALA A 146 5.92 18.32 -6.83
C ALA A 146 4.86 17.35 -6.29
N GLY A 147 4.25 16.53 -7.16
CA GLY A 147 3.25 15.54 -6.79
C GLY A 147 3.81 14.35 -6.01
N LEU A 148 5.15 14.12 -6.04
CA LEU A 148 5.79 13.07 -5.24
C LEU A 148 5.73 13.35 -3.72
N THR A 149 5.32 14.54 -3.33
CA THR A 149 5.17 14.94 -1.93
C THR A 149 3.83 15.62 -1.75
N ALA A 150 2.85 14.89 -1.23
CA ALA A 150 1.48 15.33 -1.05
C ALA A 150 1.02 15.14 0.41
N TRP A 151 0.09 15.97 0.84
CA TRP A 151 -0.71 15.78 2.03
C TRP A 151 -2.11 16.28 1.69
N ASN A 152 -3.01 15.37 1.44
CA ASN A 152 -4.36 15.72 1.01
C ASN A 152 -5.16 16.34 2.15
N TYR A 153 -6.17 17.13 1.79
CA TYR A 153 -7.08 17.68 2.77
C TYR A 153 -7.91 16.58 3.41
N GLY A 154 -7.99 16.55 4.75
CA GLY A 154 -8.70 15.53 5.51
C GLY A 154 -7.90 14.25 5.78
N GLU A 155 -6.63 14.18 5.35
CA GLU A 155 -5.72 13.10 5.73
C GLU A 155 -4.87 13.53 6.94
N ASP A 156 -4.52 12.56 7.78
CA ASP A 156 -3.67 12.74 8.96
C ASP A 156 -2.24 12.24 8.73
N PHE A 157 -1.83 12.12 7.46
CA PHE A 157 -0.52 11.61 7.04
C PHE A 157 -0.02 12.28 5.77
N ALA A 158 1.30 12.23 5.56
CA ALA A 158 1.92 12.55 4.28
C ALA A 158 1.85 11.35 3.31
N SER A 159 1.58 11.65 2.04
CA SER A 159 1.58 10.71 0.92
C SER A 159 2.80 10.99 0.03
N LEU A 160 3.75 10.06 -0.04
CA LEU A 160 5.07 10.27 -0.60
C LEU A 160 5.38 9.27 -1.72
N GLY A 161 6.16 9.70 -2.72
CA GLY A 161 6.57 8.87 -3.85
C GLY A 161 5.47 8.58 -4.86
N ILE A 162 5.81 7.72 -5.84
CA ILE A 162 4.92 7.40 -6.98
C ILE A 162 3.64 6.67 -6.58
N GLY A 163 3.67 5.91 -5.48
CA GLY A 163 2.55 5.10 -4.98
C GLY A 163 1.85 5.73 -3.77
N HIS A 164 2.09 7.02 -3.48
CA HIS A 164 1.53 7.70 -2.32
C HIS A 164 1.75 6.92 -1.01
N PHE A 165 3.01 6.50 -0.77
CA PHE A 165 3.39 5.77 0.44
C PHE A 165 3.11 6.61 1.68
N ILE A 166 2.39 6.02 2.63
CA ILE A 166 1.86 6.70 3.81
C ILE A 166 2.94 6.84 4.88
N TRP A 167 3.02 8.05 5.47
CA TRP A 167 3.89 8.35 6.60
C TRP A 167 3.15 9.17 7.66
N TYR A 168 2.93 8.57 8.83
CA TYR A 168 2.24 9.23 9.93
C TYR A 168 3.20 10.04 10.80
N PRO A 169 2.75 11.21 11.33
CA PRO A 169 3.44 11.93 12.41
C PRO A 169 3.57 11.11 13.68
N ALA A 170 4.50 11.52 14.55
CA ALA A 170 4.69 10.88 15.84
C ALA A 170 3.38 10.81 16.65
N GLY A 171 3.11 9.64 17.24
CA GLY A 171 1.91 9.41 18.04
C GLY A 171 0.59 9.30 17.26
N GLN A 172 0.61 9.50 15.94
CA GLN A 172 -0.57 9.34 15.10
C GLN A 172 -0.57 7.96 14.42
N ARG A 173 -1.77 7.39 14.29
CA ARG A 173 -2.05 6.16 13.55
C ARG A 173 -3.43 6.31 12.93
N GLY A 174 -3.62 5.68 11.78
CA GLY A 174 -4.90 5.72 11.07
C GLY A 174 -5.29 4.33 10.56
N PRO A 175 -6.36 4.22 9.77
CA PRO A 175 -6.87 2.95 9.28
C PRO A 175 -5.97 2.30 8.22
N PHE A 176 -5.00 3.03 7.67
CA PHE A 176 -4.12 2.54 6.61
C PHE A 176 -2.75 2.13 7.18
N GLU A 177 -2.18 1.10 6.59
CA GLU A 177 -0.82 0.66 6.91
C GLU A 177 0.21 1.71 6.48
N GLU A 178 1.12 2.04 7.40
CA GLU A 178 2.24 2.94 7.12
C GLU A 178 3.23 2.26 6.18
N SER A 179 3.57 2.91 5.07
CA SER A 179 4.31 2.29 3.98
C SER A 179 5.56 3.04 3.54
N PHE A 180 5.74 4.28 3.95
CA PHE A 180 6.93 5.05 3.61
C PHE A 180 8.18 4.59 4.37
N PRO A 181 8.17 4.34 5.70
CA PRO A 181 9.34 3.80 6.39
C PRO A 181 9.81 2.43 5.85
N PRO A 182 8.92 1.47 5.52
CA PRO A 182 9.31 0.28 4.79
C PRO A 182 9.96 0.54 3.44
N LEU A 183 9.49 1.54 2.68
CA LEU A 183 10.12 1.96 1.42
C LEU A 183 11.54 2.46 1.68
N LEU A 184 11.76 3.32 2.67
CA LEU A 184 13.11 3.81 2.99
C LEU A 184 14.08 2.67 3.28
N ARG A 185 13.67 1.70 4.10
CA ARG A 185 14.48 0.49 4.38
C ARG A 185 14.73 -0.35 3.11
N TYR A 186 13.77 -0.38 2.18
CA TYR A 186 13.95 -1.06 0.91
C TYR A 186 14.97 -0.32 0.02
N LEU A 187 14.91 1.01 -0.06
CA LEU A 187 15.85 1.83 -0.81
C LEU A 187 17.28 1.69 -0.24
N GLU A 188 17.43 1.73 1.08
CA GLU A 188 18.71 1.56 1.76
C GLU A 188 19.34 0.19 1.45
N ARG A 189 18.57 -0.90 1.51
CA ARG A 189 19.03 -2.26 1.13
C ARG A 189 19.41 -2.38 -0.35
N ASN A 190 18.93 -1.49 -1.20
CA ASN A 190 19.31 -1.38 -2.61
C ASN A 190 20.38 -0.27 -2.83
N GLU A 191 21.18 0.01 -1.80
CA GLU A 191 22.35 0.90 -1.84
C GLU A 191 22.04 2.34 -2.25
N VAL A 192 20.78 2.79 -2.12
CA VAL A 192 20.40 4.18 -2.37
C VAL A 192 20.88 5.04 -1.19
N LYS A 193 21.60 6.10 -1.51
CA LYS A 193 22.02 7.09 -0.52
C LYS A 193 20.83 7.90 -0.01
N ILE A 194 20.41 7.62 1.21
CA ILE A 194 19.30 8.31 1.89
C ILE A 194 19.83 9.55 2.62
N PRO A 195 19.18 10.72 2.54
CA PRO A 195 19.53 11.89 3.33
C PRO A 195 19.53 11.58 4.83
N ILE A 196 20.55 12.05 5.57
CA ILE A 196 20.74 11.73 6.99
C ILE A 196 19.53 12.12 7.85
N TRP A 197 18.94 13.29 7.57
CA TRP A 197 17.75 13.74 8.30
C TRP A 197 16.59 12.76 8.15
N LEU A 198 16.48 12.11 6.99
CA LEU A 198 15.40 11.17 6.69
C LEU A 198 15.64 9.82 7.39
N LEU A 199 16.90 9.36 7.45
CA LEU A 199 17.29 8.17 8.22
C LEU A 199 17.05 8.34 9.73
N ASN A 200 17.25 9.55 10.24
CA ASN A 200 17.05 9.86 11.66
C ASN A 200 15.58 10.17 12.02
N SER A 201 14.66 10.12 11.05
CA SER A 201 13.25 10.40 11.27
C SER A 201 12.48 9.11 11.51
N GLU A 202 12.19 8.78 12.76
CA GLU A 202 11.37 7.61 13.15
C GLU A 202 9.90 7.74 12.69
N SER A 203 9.43 8.98 12.52
CA SER A 203 8.08 9.32 12.08
C SER A 203 8.10 10.53 11.16
N CYS A 204 6.97 10.82 10.49
CA CYS A 204 6.85 11.98 9.62
C CYS A 204 7.21 13.27 10.39
N PRO A 205 8.22 14.05 9.93
CA PRO A 205 8.74 15.21 10.66
C PRO A 205 7.79 16.42 10.63
N TRP A 206 6.73 16.35 9.84
CA TRP A 206 5.69 17.37 9.81
C TRP A 206 4.51 16.91 10.67
N PRO A 207 4.17 17.63 11.77
CA PRO A 207 3.13 17.18 12.68
C PRO A 207 1.72 17.31 12.11
N ASN A 208 1.54 18.05 11.03
CA ASN A 208 0.26 18.22 10.34
C ASN A 208 0.44 18.79 8.93
N ARG A 209 -0.66 18.79 8.17
CA ARG A 209 -0.70 19.30 6.79
C ARG A 209 -0.24 20.75 6.66
N SER A 210 -0.58 21.64 7.59
CA SER A 210 -0.20 23.04 7.52
C SER A 210 1.33 23.22 7.56
N ARG A 211 2.02 22.51 8.47
CA ARG A 211 3.48 22.53 8.56
C ARG A 211 4.13 21.88 7.35
N PHE A 212 3.58 20.78 6.83
CA PHE A 212 4.04 20.17 5.59
C PHE A 212 3.96 21.15 4.40
N LEU A 213 2.84 21.85 4.24
CA LEU A 213 2.66 22.81 3.15
C LEU A 213 3.53 24.06 3.31
N ALA A 214 3.79 24.51 4.55
CA ALA A 214 4.71 25.61 4.82
C ALA A 214 6.15 25.28 4.40
N ASP A 215 6.54 23.99 4.58
CA ASP A 215 7.89 23.50 4.28
C ASP A 215 8.10 23.06 2.83
N ARG A 216 7.08 23.13 1.96
CA ARG A 216 7.10 22.55 0.59
C ARG A 216 8.16 23.13 -0.34
N ARG A 217 8.80 24.25 0.00
CA ARG A 217 9.87 24.90 -0.76
C ARG A 217 11.21 24.86 -0.02
N SER A 218 11.33 24.12 1.06
CA SER A 218 12.56 23.99 1.82
C SER A 218 13.58 23.10 1.09
N PRO A 219 14.88 23.27 1.35
CA PRO A 219 15.91 22.37 0.84
C PRO A 219 15.64 20.90 1.21
N ARG A 220 15.16 20.66 2.42
CA ARG A 220 14.79 19.32 2.89
C ARG A 220 13.68 18.67 2.05
N MET A 221 12.68 19.42 1.65
CA MET A 221 11.60 18.94 0.78
C MET A 221 12.11 18.70 -0.65
N GLU A 222 13.05 19.49 -1.12
CA GLU A 222 13.69 19.31 -2.44
C GLU A 222 14.57 18.07 -2.46
N GLU A 223 15.35 17.82 -1.39
CA GLU A 223 16.11 16.56 -1.23
C GLU A 223 15.19 15.33 -1.25
N LEU A 224 14.06 15.37 -0.53
CA LEU A 224 13.08 14.30 -0.54
C LEU A 224 12.52 14.05 -1.94
N ARG A 225 12.12 15.10 -2.65
CA ARG A 225 11.62 14.99 -4.03
C ARG A 225 12.67 14.45 -4.98
N SER A 226 13.91 14.89 -4.84
CA SER A 226 15.03 14.40 -5.63
C SER A 226 15.24 12.90 -5.40
N LEU A 227 15.29 12.45 -4.15
CA LEU A 227 15.36 11.02 -3.80
C LEU A 227 14.25 10.24 -4.46
N LEU A 228 13.00 10.69 -4.33
CA LEU A 228 11.83 10.00 -4.87
C LEU A 228 11.82 9.97 -6.39
N ALA A 229 12.23 11.08 -7.06
CA ALA A 229 12.30 11.13 -8.51
C ALA A 229 13.39 10.21 -9.11
N HIS A 230 14.52 10.06 -8.41
CA HIS A 230 15.61 9.18 -8.88
C HIS A 230 15.42 7.70 -8.54
N THR A 231 14.41 7.35 -7.73
CA THR A 231 14.16 5.97 -7.29
C THR A 231 12.85 5.37 -7.80
N VAL A 232 12.27 5.93 -8.86
CA VAL A 232 10.99 5.50 -9.43
C VAL A 232 10.94 3.99 -9.72
N SER A 233 11.99 3.41 -10.29
CA SER A 233 12.07 1.98 -10.59
C SER A 233 12.08 1.13 -9.31
N LEU A 234 12.82 1.53 -8.29
CA LEU A 234 12.87 0.83 -7.00
C LEU A 234 11.53 0.96 -6.25
N GLN A 235 10.87 2.11 -6.33
CA GLN A 235 9.53 2.28 -5.76
C GLN A 235 8.51 1.36 -6.44
N ALA A 236 8.59 1.19 -7.77
CA ALA A 236 7.74 0.23 -8.50
C ALA A 236 8.01 -1.22 -8.09
N LYS A 237 9.27 -1.62 -7.96
CA LYS A 237 9.67 -2.94 -7.45
C LYS A 237 9.18 -3.17 -6.03
N PHE A 238 9.31 -2.17 -5.16
CA PHE A 238 8.79 -2.22 -3.79
C PHE A 238 7.26 -2.38 -3.74
N ALA A 239 6.52 -1.63 -4.57
CA ALA A 239 5.08 -1.74 -4.65
C ALA A 239 4.64 -3.14 -5.13
N ALA A 240 5.33 -3.72 -6.10
CA ALA A 240 5.09 -5.09 -6.57
C ALA A 240 5.37 -6.13 -5.47
N ALA A 241 6.48 -5.99 -4.74
CA ALA A 241 6.82 -6.88 -3.63
C ALA A 241 5.80 -6.80 -2.46
N ARG A 242 5.32 -5.58 -2.12
CA ARG A 242 4.25 -5.42 -1.13
C ARG A 242 2.95 -6.08 -1.57
N LEU A 243 2.58 -5.89 -2.82
CA LEU A 243 1.39 -6.51 -3.39
C LEU A 243 1.47 -8.04 -3.31
N GLU A 244 2.61 -8.62 -3.65
CA GLU A 244 2.82 -10.07 -3.54
C GLU A 244 2.77 -10.54 -2.08
N ALA A 245 3.35 -9.78 -1.15
CA ALA A 245 3.28 -10.06 0.28
C ALA A 245 1.85 -9.97 0.86
N ALA A 246 0.95 -9.22 0.22
CA ALA A 246 -0.46 -9.13 0.61
C ALA A 246 -1.31 -10.31 0.11
N LEU A 247 -0.83 -11.09 -0.87
CA LEU A 247 -1.58 -12.20 -1.46
C LEU A 247 -2.00 -13.27 -0.43
N PRO A 248 -1.16 -13.75 0.52
CA PRO A 248 -1.58 -14.70 1.54
C PRO A 248 -2.80 -14.20 2.32
N LYS A 249 -2.79 -12.95 2.77
CA LYS A 249 -3.91 -12.33 3.50
C LYS A 249 -5.20 -12.29 2.65
N MET A 250 -5.08 -11.96 1.37
CA MET A 250 -6.23 -12.00 0.46
C MET A 250 -6.78 -13.42 0.32
N LEU A 251 -5.90 -14.44 0.26
CA LEU A 251 -6.30 -15.84 0.19
C LEU A 251 -6.97 -16.34 1.48
N ASP A 252 -6.51 -15.87 2.64
CA ASP A 252 -7.12 -16.22 3.93
C ASP A 252 -8.54 -15.65 4.07
N ASP A 253 -8.81 -14.46 3.53
CA ASP A 253 -10.14 -13.84 3.48
C ASP A 253 -11.07 -14.46 2.42
N ALA A 254 -10.51 -15.19 1.45
CA ALA A 254 -11.28 -15.84 0.39
C ALA A 254 -11.88 -17.17 0.84
N PRO A 255 -13.05 -17.58 0.28
CA PRO A 255 -13.55 -18.92 0.42
C PRO A 255 -12.49 -19.95 -0.03
N GLU A 256 -12.30 -21.02 0.74
CA GLU A 256 -11.25 -22.03 0.49
C GLU A 256 -11.27 -22.56 -0.94
N LYS A 257 -12.45 -22.87 -1.47
CA LYS A 257 -12.65 -23.35 -2.85
C LYS A 257 -12.22 -22.38 -3.95
N GLU A 258 -12.10 -21.10 -3.66
CA GLU A 258 -11.70 -20.05 -4.61
C GLU A 258 -10.20 -19.69 -4.53
N ARG A 259 -9.51 -20.09 -3.46
CA ARG A 259 -8.12 -19.70 -3.19
C ARG A 259 -7.15 -20.03 -4.34
N ASP A 260 -7.24 -21.21 -4.88
CA ASP A 260 -6.36 -21.63 -5.99
C ASP A 260 -6.65 -20.87 -7.29
N LYS A 261 -7.93 -20.59 -7.57
CA LYS A 261 -8.34 -19.74 -8.69
C LYS A 261 -7.79 -18.33 -8.54
N ILE A 262 -7.91 -17.73 -7.35
CA ILE A 262 -7.42 -16.39 -7.04
C ILE A 262 -5.91 -16.33 -7.21
N ARG A 263 -5.18 -17.30 -6.64
CA ARG A 263 -3.71 -17.40 -6.76
C ARG A 263 -3.30 -17.54 -8.23
N LYS A 264 -3.94 -18.44 -8.98
CA LYS A 264 -3.72 -18.64 -10.41
C LYS A 264 -3.93 -17.34 -11.19
N ASN A 265 -5.05 -16.66 -10.95
CA ASN A 265 -5.39 -15.40 -11.63
C ASN A 265 -4.42 -14.28 -11.30
N PHE A 266 -3.98 -14.14 -10.04
CA PHE A 266 -2.97 -13.17 -9.62
C PHE A 266 -1.67 -13.34 -10.43
N TYR A 267 -1.09 -14.53 -10.45
CA TYR A 267 0.18 -14.76 -11.17
C TYR A 267 0.00 -14.77 -12.69
N ARG A 268 -1.15 -15.18 -13.20
CA ARG A 268 -1.48 -15.10 -14.62
C ARG A 268 -1.50 -13.63 -15.10
N VAL A 269 -2.08 -12.73 -14.32
CA VAL A 269 -2.02 -11.29 -14.60
C VAL A 269 -0.60 -10.76 -14.41
N ALA A 270 0.07 -11.12 -13.32
CA ALA A 270 1.42 -10.65 -13.02
C ALA A 270 2.46 -11.04 -14.09
N ALA A 271 2.23 -12.12 -14.83
CA ALA A 271 3.10 -12.58 -15.92
C ALA A 271 3.00 -11.71 -17.20
N GLU A 272 1.93 -10.92 -17.34
CA GLU A 272 1.75 -10.04 -18.50
C GLU A 272 2.65 -8.80 -18.41
N PRO A 273 3.08 -8.20 -19.54
CA PRO A 273 3.97 -7.04 -19.54
C PRO A 273 3.48 -5.84 -18.75
N LEU A 274 2.16 -5.59 -18.75
CA LEU A 274 1.49 -4.54 -17.94
C LEU A 274 0.78 -5.08 -16.70
N GLY A 275 0.86 -6.38 -16.46
CA GLY A 275 0.16 -7.03 -15.36
C GLY A 275 0.53 -6.50 -13.97
N PRO A 276 1.81 -6.38 -13.61
CA PRO A 276 2.22 -5.79 -12.35
C PRO A 276 1.72 -4.35 -12.18
N TYR A 277 1.69 -3.56 -13.27
CA TYR A 277 1.08 -2.23 -13.24
C TYR A 277 -0.42 -2.31 -12.92
N ALA A 278 -1.16 -3.16 -13.64
CA ALA A 278 -2.60 -3.29 -13.45
C ALA A 278 -2.97 -3.70 -12.01
N LEU A 279 -2.24 -4.68 -11.45
CA LEU A 279 -2.44 -5.16 -10.08
C LEU A 279 -2.13 -4.07 -9.05
N VAL A 280 -0.95 -3.42 -9.13
CA VAL A 280 -0.54 -2.37 -8.18
C VAL A 280 -1.45 -1.15 -8.30
N ASP A 281 -1.76 -0.70 -9.52
CA ASP A 281 -2.65 0.44 -9.74
C ASP A 281 -4.05 0.18 -9.18
N TYR A 282 -4.59 -1.05 -9.36
CA TYR A 282 -5.91 -1.39 -8.85
C TYR A 282 -5.96 -1.40 -7.32
N VAL A 283 -4.93 -1.94 -6.65
CA VAL A 283 -4.84 -1.90 -5.17
C VAL A 283 -4.74 -0.46 -4.68
N ASN A 284 -3.88 0.37 -5.27
CA ASN A 284 -3.80 1.79 -4.92
C ASN A 284 -5.12 2.53 -5.15
N PHE A 285 -5.91 2.07 -6.12
CA PHE A 285 -7.16 2.69 -6.53
C PHE A 285 -8.37 2.24 -5.70
N LYS A 286 -8.45 0.96 -5.34
CA LYS A 286 -9.65 0.33 -4.75
C LYS A 286 -9.39 -0.54 -3.53
N GLY A 287 -8.12 -0.73 -3.14
CA GLY A 287 -7.73 -1.58 -2.02
C GLY A 287 -7.58 -3.04 -2.38
N GLU A 288 -7.17 -3.81 -1.38
CA GLU A 288 -7.01 -5.27 -1.48
C GLU A 288 -8.35 -6.01 -1.51
N GLY A 289 -9.41 -5.41 -0.92
CA GLY A 289 -10.74 -6.02 -0.81
C GLY A 289 -10.94 -6.91 0.41
N THR A 290 -10.02 -6.83 1.39
CA THR A 290 -10.06 -7.61 2.64
C THR A 290 -10.78 -6.87 3.77
N LEU A 291 -10.87 -5.53 3.71
CA LEU A 291 -11.49 -4.73 4.76
C LEU A 291 -13.03 -4.81 4.70
N LYS A 292 -13.66 -4.97 5.87
CA LYS A 292 -15.14 -4.95 6.00
C LYS A 292 -15.75 -3.62 5.57
N SER A 293 -15.02 -2.50 5.73
CA SER A 293 -15.42 -1.16 5.28
C SER A 293 -15.38 -0.98 3.75
N GLU A 294 -14.73 -1.89 3.02
CA GLU A 294 -14.68 -1.90 1.56
C GLU A 294 -15.77 -2.76 0.95
N ARG A 295 -16.99 -2.72 1.52
CA ARG A 295 -18.14 -3.52 1.07
C ARG A 295 -19.42 -2.70 1.10
N TYR A 296 -20.26 -2.90 0.10
CA TYR A 296 -21.66 -2.48 0.10
C TYR A 296 -22.56 -3.70 -0.01
N GLN A 297 -23.55 -3.82 0.84
CA GLN A 297 -24.46 -4.98 0.87
C GLN A 297 -23.72 -6.33 0.94
N GLY A 298 -22.58 -6.37 1.66
CA GLY A 298 -21.73 -7.55 1.77
C GLY A 298 -20.75 -7.76 0.62
N GLU A 299 -20.90 -7.05 -0.51
CA GLU A 299 -20.08 -7.17 -1.71
C GLU A 299 -18.89 -6.21 -1.70
N GLY A 300 -17.67 -6.75 -1.78
CA GLY A 300 -16.44 -5.99 -1.87
C GLY A 300 -16.12 -5.51 -3.30
N TRP A 301 -15.14 -4.62 -3.40
CA TRP A 301 -14.71 -4.03 -4.68
C TRP A 301 -13.19 -3.93 -4.86
N GLY A 302 -12.42 -4.55 -3.99
CA GLY A 302 -10.96 -4.56 -4.08
C GLY A 302 -10.39 -5.60 -5.05
N LEU A 303 -9.07 -5.76 -5.04
CA LEU A 303 -8.36 -6.68 -5.93
C LEU A 303 -8.85 -8.13 -5.77
N LEU A 304 -9.09 -8.57 -4.54
CA LEU A 304 -9.60 -9.91 -4.25
C LEU A 304 -10.84 -10.23 -5.09
N GLN A 305 -11.84 -9.34 -5.07
CA GLN A 305 -13.11 -9.55 -5.79
C GLN A 305 -12.94 -9.51 -7.32
N VAL A 306 -11.95 -8.76 -7.81
CA VAL A 306 -11.61 -8.80 -9.24
C VAL A 306 -11.03 -10.15 -9.63
N LEU A 307 -10.05 -10.66 -8.86
CA LEU A 307 -9.42 -11.96 -9.13
C LEU A 307 -10.41 -13.13 -9.04
N GLU A 308 -11.37 -13.07 -8.09
CA GLU A 308 -12.49 -14.02 -7.99
C GLU A 308 -13.39 -14.00 -9.24
N SER A 309 -13.63 -12.81 -9.79
CA SER A 309 -14.56 -12.59 -10.91
C SER A 309 -13.95 -12.85 -12.29
N MET A 310 -12.65 -13.14 -12.38
CA MET A 310 -11.98 -13.44 -13.64
C MET A 310 -12.38 -14.80 -14.19
N GLY A 311 -12.55 -14.86 -15.52
CA GLY A 311 -12.69 -16.10 -16.30
C GLY A 311 -11.34 -16.61 -16.85
N ASP A 312 -11.41 -17.60 -17.76
CA ASP A 312 -10.24 -18.28 -18.30
C ASP A 312 -9.67 -17.65 -19.58
N GLY A 313 -10.22 -16.55 -20.06
CA GLY A 313 -9.74 -15.79 -21.22
C GLY A 313 -8.34 -15.18 -21.00
N SER A 314 -7.86 -14.38 -21.96
CA SER A 314 -6.57 -13.67 -21.87
C SER A 314 -6.48 -12.84 -20.59
N ALA A 315 -5.35 -12.91 -19.87
CA ALA A 315 -5.25 -12.45 -18.49
C ALA A 315 -5.61 -10.96 -18.28
N LEU A 316 -4.99 -10.04 -19.01
CA LEU A 316 -5.27 -8.61 -18.86
C LEU A 316 -6.67 -8.20 -19.35
N PRO A 317 -7.18 -8.65 -20.51
CA PRO A 317 -8.56 -8.41 -20.91
C PRO A 317 -9.58 -8.91 -19.87
N GLU A 318 -9.37 -10.12 -19.32
CA GLU A 318 -10.23 -10.68 -18.27
C GLU A 318 -10.13 -9.90 -16.96
N PHE A 319 -8.93 -9.48 -16.54
CA PHE A 319 -8.76 -8.62 -15.38
C PHE A 319 -9.50 -7.29 -15.53
N ARG A 320 -9.36 -6.63 -16.70
CA ARG A 320 -10.08 -5.39 -17.01
C ARG A 320 -11.59 -5.59 -16.98
N ARG A 321 -12.11 -6.64 -17.63
CA ARG A 321 -13.53 -6.99 -17.63
C ARG A 321 -14.07 -7.22 -16.23
N ALA A 322 -13.35 -8.00 -15.42
CA ALA A 322 -13.71 -8.29 -14.04
C ALA A 322 -13.68 -7.02 -13.18
N ALA A 323 -12.66 -6.18 -13.32
CA ALA A 323 -12.56 -4.91 -12.63
C ALA A 323 -13.74 -3.98 -12.97
N GLU A 324 -14.13 -3.90 -14.25
CA GLU A 324 -15.29 -3.11 -14.69
C GLU A 324 -16.58 -3.65 -14.06
N ALA A 325 -16.80 -4.96 -14.08
CA ALA A 325 -17.98 -5.59 -13.48
C ALA A 325 -18.09 -5.33 -11.97
N VAL A 326 -16.95 -5.46 -11.25
CA VAL A 326 -16.86 -5.17 -9.81
C VAL A 326 -17.19 -3.69 -9.52
N LEU A 327 -16.70 -2.75 -10.32
CA LEU A 327 -16.98 -1.33 -10.14
C LEU A 327 -18.43 -0.96 -10.47
N ILE A 328 -19.03 -1.58 -11.48
CA ILE A 328 -20.47 -1.44 -11.77
C ILE A 328 -21.30 -1.96 -10.60
N ARG A 329 -20.96 -3.13 -10.06
CA ARG A 329 -21.62 -3.72 -8.88
C ARG A 329 -21.50 -2.80 -7.66
N ARG A 330 -20.33 -2.23 -7.42
CA ARG A 330 -20.11 -1.24 -6.36
C ARG A 330 -21.08 -0.05 -6.52
N VAL A 331 -21.19 0.54 -7.71
CA VAL A 331 -22.10 1.67 -7.96
C VAL A 331 -23.56 1.27 -7.72
N LYS A 332 -23.96 0.08 -8.19
CA LYS A 332 -25.32 -0.44 -7.98
C LYS A 332 -25.67 -0.60 -6.50
N ASN A 333 -24.72 -1.07 -5.71
CA ASN A 333 -24.91 -1.36 -4.28
C ASN A 333 -24.61 -0.15 -3.38
N SER A 334 -24.08 0.96 -3.94
CA SER A 334 -23.73 2.14 -3.15
C SER A 334 -24.98 2.85 -2.63
N PRO A 335 -24.93 3.43 -1.42
CA PRO A 335 -25.99 4.27 -0.91
C PRO A 335 -26.28 5.43 -1.91
N PRO A 336 -27.57 5.72 -2.24
CA PRO A 336 -27.94 6.72 -3.24
C PRO A 336 -27.33 8.11 -2.99
N GLU A 337 -27.24 8.53 -1.73
CA GLU A 337 -26.68 9.81 -1.31
C GLU A 337 -25.20 10.00 -1.68
N ARG A 338 -24.46 8.91 -1.92
CA ARG A 338 -23.06 8.96 -2.37
C ARG A 338 -22.94 9.36 -3.84
N GLY A 339 -23.94 9.08 -4.65
CA GLY A 339 -23.98 9.42 -6.08
C GLY A 339 -22.78 8.89 -6.85
N GLU A 340 -22.33 7.64 -6.56
CA GLU A 340 -21.11 7.08 -7.12
C GLU A 340 -21.16 6.86 -8.64
N SER A 341 -22.34 6.82 -9.24
CA SER A 341 -22.54 6.72 -10.71
C SER A 341 -21.78 7.79 -11.49
N ARG A 342 -21.64 9.00 -10.95
CA ARG A 342 -20.86 10.10 -11.56
C ARG A 342 -19.37 9.81 -11.72
N TRP A 343 -18.83 8.88 -10.95
CA TRP A 343 -17.41 8.52 -10.99
C TRP A 343 -17.10 7.35 -11.91
N LEU A 344 -18.12 6.55 -12.25
CA LEU A 344 -17.94 5.32 -13.03
C LEU A 344 -17.24 5.56 -14.38
N PRO A 345 -17.54 6.61 -15.16
CA PRO A 345 -16.82 6.87 -16.41
C PRO A 345 -15.31 7.07 -16.19
N GLY A 346 -14.91 7.86 -15.18
CA GLY A 346 -13.49 8.06 -14.83
C GLY A 346 -12.82 6.78 -14.36
N TRP A 347 -13.54 5.91 -13.62
CA TRP A 347 -13.03 4.61 -13.21
C TRP A 347 -12.79 3.68 -14.40
N LYS A 348 -13.72 3.63 -15.35
CA LYS A 348 -13.57 2.86 -16.59
C LYS A 348 -12.40 3.35 -17.43
N ASN A 349 -12.22 4.67 -17.57
CA ASN A 349 -11.06 5.23 -18.25
C ASN A 349 -9.74 4.86 -17.58
N ARG A 350 -9.69 4.77 -16.24
CA ARG A 350 -8.48 4.32 -15.56
C ARG A 350 -8.15 2.86 -15.85
N ILE A 351 -9.11 1.97 -15.72
CA ILE A 351 -8.88 0.54 -15.95
C ILE A 351 -8.67 0.19 -17.44
N SER A 352 -9.10 1.03 -18.41
CA SER A 352 -8.77 0.80 -19.82
C SER A 352 -7.27 0.87 -20.08
N THR A 353 -6.52 1.65 -19.29
CA THR A 353 -5.05 1.76 -19.40
C THR A 353 -4.29 0.48 -19.06
N TYR A 354 -4.95 -0.53 -18.50
CA TYR A 354 -4.31 -1.80 -18.15
C TYR A 354 -3.97 -2.67 -19.37
N THR A 355 -4.63 -2.44 -20.49
CA THR A 355 -4.44 -3.16 -21.75
C THR A 355 -3.80 -2.32 -22.86
N GLU A 356 -3.44 -1.07 -22.56
CA GLU A 356 -2.78 -0.11 -23.46
C GLU A 356 -1.29 0.02 -23.05
#